data_d9604ab46ee76adcd2b7d9a743c1e396
#
_entry.id   d9604ab46ee76adcd2b7d9a743c1e396
#
_cell.length_a   1.000
_cell.length_b   1.000
_cell.length_c   1.000
_cell.angle_alpha   90.00
_cell.angle_beta   90.00
_cell.angle_gamma   90.00
#
_symmetry.space_group_name_H-M   'P 1'
#
loop_
_entity.id
_entity.type
_entity.pdbx_description
1 polymer ?
#
loop_
_entity_poly.entity_id
_entity_poly.type
_entity_poly.pdbx_seq_one_letter_code
_entity_poly.pdbx_strand_id
1 'polypeptide(L)'
;MIISHTPWTRLGLAAVAASVFLAGCASDGITPQQKGAGTGAVIGAVAGQILGHDSKSTAIGAGLGALGGYVWSKNMEDKKRAMEQATAGTGTVVTQTSDNQLKLSIPNDISFDTGRADIKPNLRPILDQFAQGLSQQQSMEVRIVGHTDSTGSDAINNPLSVNRAQSARDYLVARGVNSSRISIDGRGSREPIADNATESGRARNRRIDIFLAERAQR
;
A
#
# COMPACT_ATOMS: atom_id res chain seq x y z
N MET A 1 -33.26 -64.21 -30.70
CA MET A 1 -34.24 -64.02 -29.63
C MET A 1 -33.48 -63.87 -28.33
N ILE A 2 -33.55 -62.82 -27.66
CA ILE A 2 -33.14 -62.40 -26.32
C ILE A 2 -32.37 -61.07 -26.41
N ILE A 3 -33.10 -60.06 -26.05
CA ILE A 3 -32.73 -58.64 -25.93
C ILE A 3 -32.12 -58.51 -24.55
N SER A 4 -30.89 -57.96 -24.42
CA SER A 4 -30.35 -57.58 -23.13
C SER A 4 -30.13 -56.06 -23.12
N HIS A 5 -30.87 -55.41 -22.22
CA HIS A 5 -30.81 -54.01 -21.96
C HIS A 5 -29.62 -53.70 -21.06
N THR A 6 -28.73 -52.80 -21.48
CA THR A 6 -27.73 -52.15 -20.62
C THR A 6 -28.27 -50.88 -20.03
N PRO A 7 -28.19 -50.61 -18.72
CA PRO A 7 -28.60 -49.36 -18.13
C PRO A 7 -27.49 -48.32 -18.25
N TRP A 8 -27.90 -47.15 -18.68
CA TRP A 8 -27.08 -45.94 -18.72
C TRP A 8 -26.84 -45.43 -17.30
N THR A 9 -25.61 -45.52 -16.85
CA THR A 9 -25.16 -44.84 -15.63
C THR A 9 -25.02 -43.34 -15.93
N ARG A 10 -25.91 -42.57 -15.30
CA ARG A 10 -25.84 -41.12 -15.28
C ARG A 10 -24.65 -40.71 -14.42
N LEU A 11 -23.62 -40.09 -15.01
CA LEU A 11 -22.62 -39.32 -14.27
C LEU A 11 -23.28 -38.09 -13.70
N GLY A 12 -23.44 -38.05 -12.39
CA GLY A 12 -23.86 -36.90 -11.67
C GLY A 12 -22.74 -35.84 -11.69
N LEU A 13 -23.02 -34.66 -12.25
CA LEU A 13 -22.24 -33.46 -12.01
C LEU A 13 -22.36 -33.11 -10.53
N ALA A 14 -21.31 -33.30 -9.76
CA ALA A 14 -21.16 -32.75 -8.43
C ALA A 14 -20.89 -31.27 -8.58
N ALA A 15 -21.93 -30.45 -8.44
CA ALA A 15 -21.77 -29.03 -8.22
C ALA A 15 -21.18 -28.81 -6.82
N VAL A 16 -19.90 -28.49 -6.77
CA VAL A 16 -19.27 -28.00 -5.55
C VAL A 16 -19.80 -26.58 -5.29
N ALA A 17 -20.87 -26.50 -4.54
CA ALA A 17 -21.29 -25.25 -3.95
C ALA A 17 -20.27 -24.88 -2.88
N ALA A 18 -19.39 -23.94 -3.20
CA ALA A 18 -18.54 -23.28 -2.22
C ALA A 18 -19.45 -22.47 -1.29
N SER A 19 -19.85 -23.07 -0.20
CA SER A 19 -20.53 -22.40 0.90
C SER A 19 -19.51 -21.47 1.57
N VAL A 20 -19.55 -20.19 1.18
CA VAL A 20 -18.93 -19.12 1.96
C VAL A 20 -19.75 -19.00 3.24
N PHE A 21 -19.33 -19.70 4.29
CA PHE A 21 -19.82 -19.43 5.63
C PHE A 21 -19.38 -18.03 6.03
N LEU A 22 -20.26 -17.05 5.80
CA LEU A 22 -20.22 -15.82 6.57
C LEU A 22 -20.58 -16.22 8.01
N ALA A 23 -19.58 -16.47 8.83
CA ALA A 23 -19.73 -16.46 10.27
C ALA A 23 -20.00 -15.00 10.70
N GLY A 24 -21.16 -14.52 10.40
CA GLY A 24 -21.73 -13.35 11.03
C GLY A 24 -22.41 -13.82 12.29
N CYS A 25 -21.92 -13.42 13.44
CA CYS A 25 -22.62 -13.19 14.69
C CYS A 25 -21.67 -13.39 15.87
N ALA A 26 -20.82 -12.41 16.10
CA ALA A 26 -20.41 -12.06 17.46
C ALA A 26 -20.38 -10.53 17.49
N SER A 27 -21.52 -9.90 17.72
CA SER A 27 -21.68 -8.45 17.66
C SER A 27 -21.39 -7.74 18.98
N ASP A 28 -20.92 -8.45 20.00
CA ASP A 28 -20.65 -7.86 21.29
C ASP A 28 -19.14 -7.72 21.51
N GLY A 29 -18.64 -6.48 21.37
CA GLY A 29 -17.27 -6.12 21.74
C GLY A 29 -16.35 -5.64 20.63
N ILE A 30 -16.75 -5.64 19.36
CA ILE A 30 -15.92 -5.13 18.28
C ILE A 30 -16.12 -3.62 18.13
N THR A 31 -15.04 -2.86 18.32
CA THR A 31 -15.07 -1.41 18.14
C THR A 31 -15.26 -1.04 16.66
N PRO A 32 -15.78 0.16 16.33
CA PRO A 32 -15.88 0.63 14.94
C PRO A 32 -14.54 0.57 14.18
N GLN A 33 -13.43 0.78 14.88
CA GLN A 33 -12.08 0.71 14.33
C GLN A 33 -11.70 -0.73 13.90
N GLN A 34 -12.03 -1.73 14.73
CA GLN A 34 -11.77 -3.13 14.41
C GLN A 34 -12.61 -3.62 13.22
N LYS A 35 -13.86 -3.15 13.08
CA LYS A 35 -14.70 -3.44 11.92
C LYS A 35 -14.10 -2.86 10.65
N GLY A 36 -13.62 -1.60 10.68
CA GLY A 36 -12.98 -0.95 9.54
C GLY A 36 -11.70 -1.65 9.11
N ALA A 37 -10.83 -2.01 10.07
CA ALA A 37 -9.58 -2.72 9.79
C ALA A 37 -9.84 -4.10 9.17
N GLY A 38 -10.81 -4.86 9.69
CA GLY A 38 -11.17 -6.17 9.17
C GLY A 38 -11.67 -6.10 7.72
N THR A 39 -12.58 -5.17 7.43
CA THR A 39 -13.11 -4.97 6.07
C THR A 39 -12.02 -4.55 5.10
N GLY A 40 -11.17 -3.60 5.49
CA GLY A 40 -10.06 -3.14 4.66
C GLY A 40 -9.06 -4.25 4.36
N ALA A 41 -8.72 -5.09 5.34
CA ALA A 41 -7.81 -6.22 5.15
C ALA A 41 -8.34 -7.25 4.14
N VAL A 42 -9.63 -7.57 4.18
CA VAL A 42 -10.26 -8.49 3.22
C VAL A 42 -10.21 -7.92 1.80
N ILE A 43 -10.58 -6.66 1.62
CA ILE A 43 -10.54 -6.00 0.31
C ILE A 43 -9.09 -5.95 -0.21
N GLY A 44 -8.14 -5.58 0.63
CA GLY A 44 -6.74 -5.51 0.26
C GLY A 44 -6.14 -6.87 -0.10
N ALA A 45 -6.50 -7.94 0.61
CA ALA A 45 -6.06 -9.29 0.30
C ALA A 45 -6.57 -9.77 -1.08
N VAL A 46 -7.84 -9.51 -1.39
CA VAL A 46 -8.42 -9.84 -2.71
C VAL A 46 -7.72 -9.05 -3.82
N ALA A 47 -7.50 -7.75 -3.62
CA ALA A 47 -6.78 -6.93 -4.59
C ALA A 47 -5.34 -7.43 -4.81
N GLY A 48 -4.63 -7.81 -3.73
CA GLY A 48 -3.29 -8.35 -3.80
C GLY A 48 -3.22 -9.65 -4.60
N GLN A 49 -4.17 -10.56 -4.44
CA GLN A 49 -4.24 -11.82 -5.21
C GLN A 49 -4.51 -11.58 -6.70
N ILE A 50 -5.41 -10.64 -7.02
CA ILE A 50 -5.76 -10.33 -8.41
C ILE A 50 -4.57 -9.71 -9.15
N LEU A 51 -3.79 -8.85 -8.49
CA LEU A 51 -2.72 -8.08 -9.12
C LEU A 51 -1.35 -8.76 -9.08
N GLY A 52 -1.05 -9.55 -8.05
CA GLY A 52 0.30 -10.08 -7.81
C GLY A 52 0.44 -11.59 -7.91
N HIS A 53 -0.60 -12.37 -7.82
CA HIS A 53 -0.61 -13.84 -7.87
C HIS A 53 0.37 -14.54 -6.89
N ASP A 54 0.91 -13.81 -5.92
CA ASP A 54 1.84 -14.34 -4.94
C ASP A 54 1.44 -13.97 -3.49
N SER A 55 1.97 -14.73 -2.54
CA SER A 55 1.68 -14.55 -1.11
C SER A 55 2.17 -13.21 -0.57
N LYS A 56 3.23 -12.61 -1.15
CA LYS A 56 3.76 -11.32 -0.72
C LYS A 56 2.84 -10.19 -1.11
N SER A 57 2.33 -10.19 -2.35
CA SER A 57 1.34 -9.20 -2.82
C SER A 57 0.04 -9.28 -2.02
N THR A 58 -0.41 -10.48 -1.67
CA THR A 58 -1.58 -10.69 -0.82
C THR A 58 -1.35 -10.14 0.59
N ALA A 59 -0.19 -10.41 1.18
CA ALA A 59 0.15 -9.92 2.52
C ALA A 59 0.25 -8.39 2.55
N ILE A 60 0.88 -7.79 1.54
CA ILE A 60 0.96 -6.34 1.38
C ILE A 60 -0.46 -5.75 1.24
N GLY A 61 -1.28 -6.30 0.35
CA GLY A 61 -2.65 -5.83 0.14
C GLY A 61 -3.52 -5.94 1.40
N ALA A 62 -3.47 -7.06 2.10
CA ALA A 62 -4.21 -7.25 3.34
C ALA A 62 -3.75 -6.31 4.46
N GLY A 63 -2.44 -6.12 4.60
CA GLY A 63 -1.87 -5.22 5.59
C GLY A 63 -2.30 -3.78 5.38
N LEU A 64 -2.19 -3.29 4.15
CA LEU A 64 -2.56 -1.92 3.81
C LEU A 64 -4.08 -1.70 3.80
N GLY A 65 -4.86 -2.73 3.47
CA GLY A 65 -6.32 -2.66 3.61
C GLY A 65 -6.77 -2.40 5.03
N ALA A 66 -6.06 -2.95 6.02
CA ALA A 66 -6.32 -2.66 7.43
C ALA A 66 -6.04 -1.20 7.81
N LEU A 67 -5.12 -0.52 7.12
CA LEU A 67 -4.86 0.90 7.36
C LEU A 67 -6.09 1.78 7.12
N GLY A 68 -6.84 1.51 6.06
CA GLY A 68 -7.99 2.35 5.66
C GLY A 68 -9.07 2.49 6.74
N GLY A 69 -9.22 1.49 7.62
CA GLY A 69 -10.23 1.55 8.68
C GLY A 69 -9.69 1.90 10.07
N TYR A 70 -8.41 1.66 10.32
CA TYR A 70 -7.85 1.76 11.68
C TYR A 70 -7.03 3.02 11.92
N VAL A 71 -6.22 3.41 10.94
CA VAL A 71 -5.21 4.49 11.08
C VAL A 71 -5.85 5.84 11.43
N TRP A 72 -7.04 6.10 10.90
CA TRP A 72 -7.64 7.42 10.93
C TRP A 72 -8.52 7.71 12.15
N SER A 73 -8.75 6.71 13.01
CA SER A 73 -9.73 6.82 14.08
C SER A 73 -9.14 6.95 15.49
N LYS A 74 -7.82 6.82 15.65
CA LYS A 74 -7.14 6.82 16.95
C LYS A 74 -6.01 7.85 17.01
N ASN A 75 -5.38 7.94 18.19
CA ASN A 75 -4.23 8.81 18.40
C ASN A 75 -3.03 8.42 17.50
N MET A 76 -2.01 9.23 17.44
CA MET A 76 -0.88 9.07 16.53
C MET A 76 -0.09 7.78 16.77
N GLU A 77 0.02 7.34 18.01
CA GLU A 77 0.72 6.10 18.36
C GLU A 77 0.00 4.85 17.81
N ASP A 78 -1.34 4.82 17.93
CA ASP A 78 -2.13 3.74 17.36
C ASP A 78 -2.10 3.74 15.82
N LYS A 79 -2.10 4.93 15.21
CA LYS A 79 -1.93 5.10 13.76
C LYS A 79 -0.58 4.51 13.30
N LYS A 80 0.50 4.87 13.98
CA LYS A 80 1.85 4.36 13.71
C LYS A 80 1.91 2.84 13.80
N ARG A 81 1.42 2.27 14.90
CA ARG A 81 1.42 0.81 15.14
C ARG A 81 0.62 0.05 14.08
N ALA A 82 -0.53 0.58 13.70
CA ALA A 82 -1.33 -0.01 12.63
C ALA A 82 -0.60 0.01 11.28
N MET A 83 0.10 1.09 10.94
CA MET A 83 0.91 1.19 9.74
C MET A 83 2.10 0.23 9.76
N GLU A 84 2.80 0.10 10.87
CA GLU A 84 3.91 -0.86 11.04
C GLU A 84 3.45 -2.30 10.79
N GLN A 85 2.30 -2.68 11.35
CA GLN A 85 1.72 -4.01 11.12
C GLN A 85 1.32 -4.21 9.64
N ALA A 86 0.71 -3.23 9.05
CA ALA A 86 0.21 -3.30 7.67
C ALA A 86 1.33 -3.33 6.63
N THR A 87 2.47 -2.72 6.92
CA THR A 87 3.63 -2.70 6.01
C THR A 87 4.68 -3.76 6.36
N ALA A 88 4.40 -4.64 7.31
CA ALA A 88 5.31 -5.72 7.69
C ALA A 88 5.70 -6.59 6.48
N GLY A 89 6.98 -6.89 6.31
CA GLY A 89 7.50 -7.68 5.19
C GLY A 89 7.68 -6.93 3.86
N THR A 90 7.28 -5.66 3.77
CA THR A 90 7.47 -4.85 2.55
C THR A 90 8.81 -4.11 2.50
N GLY A 91 9.56 -4.09 3.59
CA GLY A 91 10.74 -3.23 3.76
C GLY A 91 10.40 -1.75 4.01
N THR A 92 9.13 -1.40 4.07
CA THR A 92 8.68 -0.04 4.41
C THR A 92 8.93 0.23 5.89
N VAL A 93 9.51 1.39 6.18
CA VAL A 93 9.75 1.86 7.56
C VAL A 93 8.75 2.95 7.89
N VAL A 94 8.03 2.79 9.01
CA VAL A 94 7.07 3.78 9.51
C VAL A 94 7.67 4.50 10.70
N THR A 95 7.70 5.82 10.65
CA THR A 95 8.19 6.66 11.75
C THR A 95 7.23 7.81 12.02
N GLN A 96 7.22 8.30 13.25
CA GLN A 96 6.57 9.56 13.59
C GLN A 96 7.62 10.67 13.62
N THR A 97 7.36 11.78 12.95
CA THR A 97 8.24 12.93 12.92
C THR A 97 8.02 13.83 14.14
N SER A 98 8.99 14.71 14.42
CA SER A 98 8.91 15.64 15.56
C SER A 98 7.74 16.64 15.44
N ASP A 99 7.28 16.91 14.22
CA ASP A 99 6.12 17.76 13.91
C ASP A 99 4.80 16.96 13.80
N ASN A 100 4.78 15.77 14.42
CA ASN A 100 3.60 14.92 14.56
C ASN A 100 2.99 14.41 13.24
N GLN A 101 3.78 14.25 12.20
CA GLN A 101 3.39 13.57 10.97
C GLN A 101 3.77 12.08 11.02
N LEU A 102 3.05 11.25 10.29
CA LEU A 102 3.50 9.89 10.01
C LEU A 102 4.27 9.87 8.71
N LYS A 103 5.49 9.33 8.74
CA LYS A 103 6.36 9.16 7.59
C LYS A 103 6.46 7.67 7.26
N LEU A 104 6.15 7.33 6.02
CA LEU A 104 6.39 6.00 5.46
C LEU A 104 7.53 6.11 4.45
N SER A 105 8.62 5.40 4.71
CA SER A 105 9.75 5.28 3.80
C SER A 105 9.62 3.98 3.01
N ILE A 106 9.28 4.07 1.73
CA ILE A 106 9.01 2.94 0.84
C ILE A 106 10.24 2.71 -0.05
N PRO A 107 10.88 1.51 0.00
CA PRO A 107 12.05 1.21 -0.81
C PRO A 107 11.76 1.28 -2.32
N ASN A 108 12.77 1.72 -3.10
CA ASN A 108 12.66 1.79 -4.55
C ASN A 108 12.46 0.41 -5.19
N ASP A 109 13.02 -0.64 -4.59
CA ASP A 109 13.00 -1.98 -5.17
C ASP A 109 11.59 -2.52 -5.42
N ILE A 110 10.61 -2.11 -4.60
CA ILE A 110 9.20 -2.41 -4.80
C ILE A 110 8.46 -1.30 -5.57
N SER A 111 9.06 -0.14 -5.76
CA SER A 111 8.40 1.05 -6.27
C SER A 111 8.71 1.35 -7.73
N PHE A 112 9.98 1.34 -8.14
CA PHE A 112 10.45 1.76 -9.46
C PHE A 112 11.63 0.91 -9.93
N ASP A 113 11.83 0.85 -11.24
CA ASP A 113 13.05 0.30 -11.81
C ASP A 113 14.20 1.32 -11.78
N THR A 114 15.44 0.84 -11.94
CA THR A 114 16.63 1.69 -11.93
C THR A 114 16.54 2.75 -13.03
N GLY A 115 16.75 4.01 -12.66
CA GLY A 115 16.68 5.15 -13.59
C GLY A 115 15.28 5.48 -14.10
N ARG A 116 14.23 4.82 -13.62
CA ARG A 116 12.84 5.01 -14.07
C ARG A 116 11.96 5.60 -12.97
N ALA A 117 10.84 6.18 -13.41
CA ALA A 117 9.79 6.70 -12.55
C ALA A 117 8.44 6.00 -12.77
N ASP A 118 8.39 4.97 -13.62
CA ASP A 118 7.17 4.18 -13.84
C ASP A 118 6.89 3.31 -12.61
N ILE A 119 5.65 3.37 -12.12
CA ILE A 119 5.23 2.63 -10.92
C ILE A 119 5.21 1.13 -11.21
N LYS A 120 5.98 0.37 -10.43
CA LYS A 120 6.00 -1.09 -10.50
C LYS A 120 4.67 -1.69 -10.06
N PRO A 121 4.30 -2.88 -10.56
CA PRO A 121 3.10 -3.58 -10.12
C PRO A 121 3.01 -3.75 -8.61
N ASN A 122 4.14 -3.96 -7.93
CA ASN A 122 4.18 -4.17 -6.47
C ASN A 122 3.82 -2.91 -5.66
N LEU A 123 4.03 -1.71 -6.19
CA LEU A 123 3.65 -0.46 -5.52
C LEU A 123 2.16 -0.14 -5.70
N ARG A 124 1.53 -0.59 -6.78
CA ARG A 124 0.14 -0.25 -7.10
C ARG A 124 -0.87 -0.62 -6.01
N PRO A 125 -0.87 -1.84 -5.46
CA PRO A 125 -1.77 -2.20 -4.36
C PRO A 125 -1.61 -1.30 -3.13
N ILE A 126 -0.37 -0.89 -2.84
CA ILE A 126 -0.07 0.03 -1.75
C ILE A 126 -0.76 1.37 -1.98
N LEU A 127 -0.57 1.95 -3.16
CA LEU A 127 -1.16 3.24 -3.51
C LEU A 127 -2.70 3.17 -3.65
N ASP A 128 -3.26 2.05 -4.11
CA ASP A 128 -4.72 1.85 -4.17
C ASP A 128 -5.34 1.89 -2.77
N GLN A 129 -4.73 1.23 -1.79
CA GLN A 129 -5.18 1.26 -0.40
C GLN A 129 -5.01 2.65 0.23
N PHE A 130 -3.91 3.34 -0.09
CA PHE A 130 -3.73 4.74 0.32
C PHE A 130 -4.85 5.64 -0.23
N ALA A 131 -5.15 5.52 -1.51
CA ALA A 131 -6.22 6.30 -2.14
C ALA A 131 -7.57 6.05 -1.46
N GLN A 132 -7.90 4.78 -1.17
CA GLN A 132 -9.12 4.41 -0.46
C GLN A 132 -9.18 5.02 0.95
N GLY A 133 -8.11 4.93 1.73
CA GLY A 133 -8.05 5.55 3.06
C GLY A 133 -8.19 7.06 3.01
N LEU A 134 -7.49 7.71 2.08
CA LEU A 134 -7.54 9.17 1.90
C LEU A 134 -8.90 9.68 1.42
N SER A 135 -9.65 8.89 0.65
CA SER A 135 -11.00 9.25 0.21
C SER A 135 -11.99 9.33 1.37
N GLN A 136 -11.79 8.51 2.41
CA GLN A 136 -12.60 8.51 3.63
C GLN A 136 -12.20 9.61 4.63
N GLN A 137 -11.02 10.20 4.48
CA GLN A 137 -10.44 11.17 5.42
C GLN A 137 -10.05 12.47 4.72
N GLN A 138 -11.04 13.35 4.56
CA GLN A 138 -10.87 14.61 3.82
C GLN A 138 -9.93 15.62 4.51
N SER A 139 -9.71 15.47 5.82
CA SER A 139 -8.81 16.34 6.61
C SER A 139 -7.32 16.00 6.46
N MET A 140 -6.96 14.88 5.80
CA MET A 140 -5.56 14.50 5.69
C MET A 140 -4.88 15.12 4.48
N GLU A 141 -3.67 15.59 4.68
CA GLU A 141 -2.75 16.05 3.64
C GLU A 141 -1.59 15.06 3.47
N VAL A 142 -1.12 14.98 2.25
CA VAL A 142 -0.04 14.07 1.84
C VAL A 142 1.09 14.87 1.25
N ARG A 143 2.32 14.60 1.67
CA ARG A 143 3.53 15.08 1.00
C ARG A 143 4.37 13.88 0.58
N ILE A 144 4.70 13.81 -0.71
CA ILE A 144 5.50 12.73 -1.30
C ILE A 144 6.87 13.29 -1.68
N VAL A 145 7.92 12.68 -1.17
CA VAL A 145 9.31 13.10 -1.42
C VAL A 145 10.08 11.95 -2.04
N GLY A 146 10.64 12.18 -3.23
CA GLY A 146 11.50 11.22 -3.90
C GLY A 146 12.97 11.42 -3.52
N HIS A 147 13.69 10.30 -3.41
CA HIS A 147 15.13 10.26 -3.12
C HIS A 147 15.85 9.29 -4.06
N THR A 148 17.13 9.55 -4.32
CA THR A 148 18.04 8.66 -5.05
C THR A 148 19.23 8.31 -4.15
N ASP A 149 20.03 7.36 -4.58
CA ASP A 149 21.38 7.21 -4.07
C ASP A 149 22.33 8.24 -4.73
N SER A 150 23.62 8.19 -4.39
CA SER A 150 24.64 9.08 -4.94
C SER A 150 25.18 8.66 -6.32
N THR A 151 24.63 7.61 -6.93
CA THR A 151 25.06 7.16 -8.25
C THR A 151 24.58 8.13 -9.33
N GLY A 152 25.49 8.58 -10.18
CA GLY A 152 25.19 9.57 -11.22
C GLY A 152 25.36 11.01 -10.74
N SER A 153 24.91 11.95 -11.55
CA SER A 153 25.01 13.38 -11.28
C SER A 153 23.71 13.96 -10.72
N ASP A 154 23.81 15.11 -10.07
CA ASP A 154 22.63 15.87 -9.62
C ASP A 154 21.71 16.26 -10.78
N ALA A 155 22.26 16.49 -11.97
CA ALA A 155 21.45 16.76 -13.17
C ALA A 155 20.52 15.60 -13.55
N ILE A 156 20.87 14.35 -13.17
CA ILE A 156 20.04 13.15 -13.36
C ILE A 156 19.16 12.89 -12.12
N ASN A 157 19.76 12.95 -10.94
CA ASN A 157 19.11 12.54 -9.69
C ASN A 157 18.00 13.50 -9.25
N ASN A 158 18.19 14.81 -9.43
CA ASN A 158 17.19 15.79 -9.05
C ASN A 158 15.86 15.60 -9.82
N PRO A 159 15.84 15.61 -11.17
CA PRO A 159 14.59 15.39 -11.91
C PRO A 159 14.04 13.98 -11.69
N LEU A 160 14.86 12.93 -11.57
CA LEU A 160 14.40 11.57 -11.33
C LEU A 160 13.61 11.46 -10.02
N SER A 161 14.13 12.08 -8.96
CA SER A 161 13.44 12.06 -7.65
C SER A 161 12.09 12.79 -7.68
N VAL A 162 12.03 13.94 -8.37
CA VAL A 162 10.75 14.67 -8.59
C VAL A 162 9.78 13.83 -9.41
N ASN A 163 10.22 13.23 -10.52
CA ASN A 163 9.38 12.44 -11.39
C ASN A 163 8.79 11.21 -10.67
N ARG A 164 9.53 10.56 -9.77
CA ARG A 164 9.03 9.47 -8.94
C ARG A 164 7.92 9.91 -8.00
N ALA A 165 8.13 11.04 -7.31
CA ALA A 165 7.08 11.62 -6.46
C ALA A 165 5.85 12.03 -7.28
N GLN A 166 6.05 12.60 -8.49
CA GLN A 166 5.00 12.96 -9.42
C GLN A 166 4.19 11.74 -9.86
N SER A 167 4.85 10.64 -10.26
CA SER A 167 4.16 9.41 -10.66
C SER A 167 3.29 8.84 -9.54
N ALA A 168 3.77 8.84 -8.30
CA ALA A 168 2.99 8.40 -7.16
C ALA A 168 1.78 9.32 -6.90
N ARG A 169 1.95 10.64 -6.99
CA ARG A 169 0.86 11.63 -6.90
C ARG A 169 -0.19 11.40 -7.99
N ASP A 170 0.24 11.29 -9.24
CA ASP A 170 -0.68 11.16 -10.38
C ASP A 170 -1.47 9.85 -10.29
N TYR A 171 -0.83 8.80 -9.79
CA TYR A 171 -1.51 7.55 -9.49
C TYR A 171 -2.62 7.72 -8.45
N LEU A 172 -2.34 8.40 -7.33
CA LEU A 172 -3.34 8.67 -6.29
C LEU A 172 -4.49 9.56 -6.81
N VAL A 173 -4.17 10.58 -7.61
CA VAL A 173 -5.17 11.45 -8.24
C VAL A 173 -6.07 10.66 -9.19
N ALA A 174 -5.51 9.74 -9.98
CA ALA A 174 -6.28 8.84 -10.85
C ALA A 174 -7.22 7.90 -10.08
N ARG A 175 -7.00 7.71 -8.75
CA ARG A 175 -7.88 6.97 -7.82
C ARG A 175 -8.86 7.86 -7.06
N GLY A 176 -8.97 9.13 -7.44
CA GLY A 176 -9.94 10.06 -6.86
C GLY A 176 -9.46 10.87 -5.67
N VAL A 177 -8.17 10.81 -5.31
CA VAL A 177 -7.62 11.69 -4.29
C VAL A 177 -7.47 13.10 -4.86
N ASN A 178 -8.04 14.10 -4.16
CA ASN A 178 -7.96 15.49 -4.61
C ASN A 178 -6.50 15.96 -4.66
N SER A 179 -6.07 16.44 -5.82
CA SER A 179 -4.69 16.90 -6.07
C SER A 179 -4.24 18.03 -5.16
N SER A 180 -5.17 18.88 -4.69
CA SER A 180 -4.87 19.96 -3.76
C SER A 180 -4.40 19.50 -2.37
N ARG A 181 -4.63 18.22 -2.05
CA ARG A 181 -4.19 17.60 -0.79
C ARG A 181 -2.83 16.92 -0.91
N ILE A 182 -2.27 16.86 -2.11
CA ILE A 182 -1.01 16.15 -2.35
C ILE A 182 0.04 17.14 -2.84
N SER A 183 1.08 17.32 -2.04
CA SER A 183 2.31 18.03 -2.44
C SER A 183 3.42 17.05 -2.77
N ILE A 184 4.32 17.44 -3.67
CA ILE A 184 5.48 16.62 -4.07
C ILE A 184 6.76 17.41 -3.90
N ASP A 185 7.86 16.68 -3.69
CA ASP A 185 9.21 17.21 -3.70
C ASP A 185 10.20 16.15 -4.19
N GLY A 186 11.38 16.57 -4.64
CA GLY A 186 12.49 15.71 -5.01
C GLY A 186 13.79 16.19 -4.38
N ARG A 187 14.43 15.31 -3.62
CA ARG A 187 15.67 15.61 -2.91
C ARG A 187 16.93 15.08 -3.62
N GLY A 188 16.74 14.28 -4.71
CA GLY A 188 17.88 13.63 -5.32
C GLY A 188 18.67 12.83 -4.30
N SER A 189 19.98 12.94 -4.31
CA SER A 189 20.90 12.27 -3.38
C SER A 189 21.24 13.10 -2.11
N ARG A 190 20.58 14.25 -1.91
CA ARG A 190 20.97 15.21 -0.87
C ARG A 190 20.59 14.83 0.57
N GLU A 191 19.68 13.88 0.74
CA GLU A 191 19.19 13.43 2.06
C GLU A 191 19.38 11.92 2.22
N PRO A 192 20.62 11.41 2.32
CA PRO A 192 20.88 10.00 2.51
C PRO A 192 20.50 9.57 3.94
N ILE A 193 19.93 8.36 4.06
CA ILE A 193 19.64 7.72 5.35
C ILE A 193 20.60 6.57 5.66
N ALA A 194 21.51 6.27 4.72
CA ALA A 194 22.50 5.20 4.84
C ALA A 194 23.75 5.55 4.05
N ASP A 195 24.83 4.80 4.31
CA ASP A 195 26.11 5.01 3.63
C ASP A 195 26.02 4.64 2.13
N ASN A 196 26.31 5.62 1.27
CA ASN A 196 26.33 5.45 -0.19
C ASN A 196 27.52 4.62 -0.70
N ALA A 197 28.55 4.38 0.12
CA ALA A 197 29.69 3.54 -0.25
C ALA A 197 29.28 2.06 -0.44
N THR A 198 28.24 1.60 0.26
CA THR A 198 27.77 0.22 0.19
C THR A 198 26.50 0.09 -0.69
N GLU A 199 26.34 -1.05 -1.40
CA GLU A 199 25.11 -1.30 -2.18
C GLU A 199 23.86 -1.34 -1.29
N SER A 200 23.96 -1.96 -0.13
CA SER A 200 22.85 -2.00 0.82
C SER A 200 22.45 -0.61 1.34
N GLY A 201 23.42 0.28 1.49
CA GLY A 201 23.15 1.67 1.87
C GLY A 201 22.51 2.44 0.73
N ARG A 202 23.03 2.30 -0.50
CA ARG A 202 22.43 2.89 -1.70
C ARG A 202 20.99 2.41 -1.90
N ALA A 203 20.72 1.12 -1.72
CA ALA A 203 19.35 0.57 -1.80
C ALA A 203 18.40 1.24 -0.81
N ARG A 204 18.85 1.55 0.40
CA ARG A 204 18.05 2.28 1.40
C ARG A 204 17.87 3.75 1.04
N ASN A 205 18.84 4.37 0.37
CA ASN A 205 18.75 5.76 -0.06
C ASN A 205 17.77 5.93 -1.24
N ARG A 206 17.69 4.94 -2.14
CA ARG A 206 16.69 4.89 -3.19
C ARG A 206 15.31 4.60 -2.58
N ARG A 207 14.49 5.63 -2.36
CA ARG A 207 13.18 5.50 -1.71
C ARG A 207 12.23 6.61 -2.11
N ILE A 208 10.96 6.44 -1.80
CA ILE A 208 10.00 7.53 -1.65
C ILE A 208 9.53 7.61 -0.20
N ASP A 209 9.46 8.81 0.32
CA ASP A 209 8.91 9.11 1.64
C ASP A 209 7.52 9.71 1.46
N ILE A 210 6.50 9.12 2.09
CA ILE A 210 5.14 9.63 2.14
C ILE A 210 4.86 10.13 3.54
N PHE A 211 4.59 11.42 3.67
CA PHE A 211 4.21 12.06 4.93
C PHE A 211 2.70 12.26 4.95
N LEU A 212 2.08 11.92 6.07
CA LEU A 212 0.66 12.07 6.34
C LEU A 212 0.49 13.00 7.54
N ALA A 213 -0.22 14.09 7.33
CA ALA A 213 -0.53 15.08 8.38
C ALA A 213 -2.03 15.40 8.37
N GLU A 214 -2.57 15.72 9.53
CA GLU A 214 -3.89 16.33 9.61
C GLU A 214 -3.78 17.81 9.20
N ARG A 215 -4.68 18.24 8.31
CA ARG A 215 -4.77 19.65 7.95
C ARG A 215 -5.08 20.48 9.20
N ALA A 216 -4.27 21.50 9.49
CA ALA A 216 -4.58 22.43 10.56
C ALA A 216 -5.97 23.05 10.30
N GLN A 217 -6.88 22.87 11.24
CA GLN A 217 -8.17 23.57 11.21
C GLN A 217 -7.88 25.06 11.38
N ARG A 218 -8.19 25.83 10.34
CA ARG A 218 -8.15 27.30 10.38
C ARG A 218 -9.46 27.85 10.86
#